data_5ce8c0b955eddf88de7add13ab358f17
#
_entry.id   5ce8c0b955eddf88de7add13ab358f17
#
_cell.length_a   1.000
_cell.length_b   1.000
_cell.length_c   1.000
_cell.angle_alpha   90.00
_cell.angle_beta   90.00
_cell.angle_gamma   90.00
#
_symmetry.space_group_name_H-M   'P 1'
#
loop_
_entity.id
_entity.type
_entity.pdbx_description
1 polymer ?
#
loop_
_entity_poly.entity_id
_entity_poly.type
_entity_poly.pdbx_seq_one_letter_code
_entity_poly.pdbx_strand_id
1 'polypeptide(L)'
;MKKNNRFSFMAVAVAMTALFVVSCNQSEKVDDGAMPQIRVGVFNGNGGAQTCVWEAFAACSLDGDMAVRYVTTADIAAGVLDSLDVIVVPGGGGTRQYQNLGEENVRRIQEFVRQGGGAVGICAGAYLFSNTPEYSCLAMNGAKAIDIEHDNRGHGIVGFSLTDEGKKIFGEYANLDTLYCMYYEGPVFVAAPDNSVKYVEFATMLSDVHEEGGAPSNMTNNRPFFIGNRYGKGKVFSSIAHPESTAGKMWMIARMVRWTQTADDDDSLQEMVENQSFSKHQDLKNADLVNREILMTVADLKTEADYFKKLVYGTENEKIEALEWLKAHQSWDAKRWIQGALFDGSAKVRAAAAKYIADIHYFTFVKDVRAAYEAETDAEAKKIIGESLEQLKALKN
;
A
#
# COMPACT_ATOMS: atom_id res chain seq x y z
N MET A 1 -10.38 82.39 -4.16
CA MET A 1 -9.63 81.84 -3.03
C MET A 1 -9.85 80.32 -3.00
N LYS A 2 -8.85 79.54 -3.37
CA LYS A 2 -8.86 78.09 -3.45
C LYS A 2 -8.32 77.52 -2.13
N LYS A 3 -9.05 76.63 -1.49
CA LYS A 3 -8.51 75.81 -0.42
C LYS A 3 -8.44 74.36 -0.88
N ASN A 4 -7.22 73.85 -0.89
CA ASN A 4 -6.87 72.45 -1.12
C ASN A 4 -7.33 71.60 0.09
N ASN A 5 -8.01 70.49 -0.18
CA ASN A 5 -8.09 69.41 0.78
C ASN A 5 -7.50 68.15 0.08
N ARG A 6 -6.25 67.85 0.48
CA ARG A 6 -5.66 66.53 0.29
C ARG A 6 -6.16 65.64 1.41
N PHE A 7 -6.97 64.63 1.12
CA PHE A 7 -7.24 63.53 2.01
C PHE A 7 -6.35 62.38 1.67
N SER A 8 -5.69 61.96 2.68
CA SER A 8 -4.69 60.87 2.76
C SER A 8 -5.32 59.51 2.51
N PHE A 9 -4.97 58.85 1.44
CA PHE A 9 -5.21 57.43 1.22
C PHE A 9 -3.94 56.70 1.64
N MET A 10 -3.84 56.38 2.91
CA MET A 10 -2.80 55.49 3.46
C MET A 10 -3.31 54.95 4.79
N ALA A 11 -3.88 53.74 4.76
CA ALA A 11 -4.03 52.82 5.87
C ALA A 11 -5.17 51.81 5.68
N VAL A 12 -5.20 51.03 4.58
CA VAL A 12 -5.97 49.75 4.53
C VAL A 12 -5.28 48.79 3.54
N ALA A 13 -4.04 48.48 3.75
CA ALA A 13 -3.33 47.48 2.94
C ALA A 13 -2.27 46.68 3.73
N VAL A 14 -2.53 46.42 5.01
CA VAL A 14 -1.66 45.51 5.81
C VAL A 14 -2.55 44.74 6.80
N ALA A 15 -3.48 43.93 6.31
CA ALA A 15 -4.23 42.99 7.14
C ALA A 15 -4.80 41.79 6.31
N MET A 16 -4.23 41.43 5.18
CA MET A 16 -4.69 40.26 4.44
C MET A 16 -3.55 39.39 3.87
N THR A 17 -2.44 39.27 4.57
CA THR A 17 -1.34 38.36 4.16
C THR A 17 -0.79 37.49 5.30
N ALA A 18 -1.65 37.13 6.25
CA ALA A 18 -1.24 36.25 7.36
C ALA A 18 -2.26 35.15 7.68
N LEU A 19 -2.93 34.55 6.66
CA LEU A 19 -3.92 33.50 6.91
C LEU A 19 -3.87 32.34 5.88
N PHE A 20 -2.72 32.09 5.25
CA PHE A 20 -2.56 30.93 4.36
C PHE A 20 -1.21 30.23 4.52
N VAL A 21 -0.78 29.96 5.76
CA VAL A 21 0.28 28.98 6.04
C VAL A 21 0.07 28.41 7.43
N VAL A 22 -0.99 27.70 7.69
CA VAL A 22 -1.06 26.70 8.76
C VAL A 22 -2.19 25.73 8.44
N SER A 23 -1.94 24.77 7.61
CA SER A 23 -2.70 23.51 7.59
C SER A 23 -2.02 22.47 6.72
N CYS A 24 -0.86 22.04 7.13
CA CYS A 24 -0.29 20.74 6.75
C CYS A 24 0.90 20.50 7.69
N ASN A 25 0.66 19.87 8.80
CA ASN A 25 1.53 19.06 9.63
C ASN A 25 1.10 19.14 11.08
N GLN A 26 0.07 18.39 11.43
CA GLN A 26 -0.01 17.83 12.76
C GLN A 26 -0.02 16.31 12.62
N SER A 27 1.16 15.75 12.43
CA SER A 27 1.46 14.47 13.03
C SER A 27 1.37 14.70 14.54
N GLU A 28 0.40 14.08 15.20
CA GLU A 28 0.41 14.00 16.64
C GLU A 28 1.76 13.40 17.05
N LYS A 29 2.59 14.19 17.69
CA LYS A 29 3.83 13.73 18.29
C LYS A 29 3.46 12.82 19.44
N VAL A 30 3.75 11.54 19.30
CA VAL A 30 4.06 10.71 20.46
C VAL A 30 5.47 11.14 20.87
N ASP A 31 5.55 11.85 21.98
CA ASP A 31 6.78 12.44 22.49
C ASP A 31 7.46 11.44 23.42
N ASP A 32 8.36 10.64 22.89
CA ASP A 32 9.39 9.99 23.69
C ASP A 32 10.82 10.42 23.26
N GLY A 33 10.92 11.47 22.46
CA GLY A 33 12.18 12.13 22.13
C GLY A 33 13.11 11.37 21.20
N ALA A 34 12.76 10.16 20.74
CA ALA A 34 13.55 9.41 19.79
C ALA A 34 13.20 9.86 18.36
N MET A 35 14.21 10.24 17.57
CA MET A 35 14.06 10.51 16.14
C MET A 35 13.72 9.20 15.41
N PRO A 36 12.78 9.20 14.42
CA PRO A 36 12.53 8.04 13.59
C PRO A 36 13.83 7.50 12.99
N GLN A 37 14.05 6.20 13.11
CA GLN A 37 15.31 5.57 12.69
C GLN A 37 15.39 5.34 11.18
N ILE A 38 14.23 5.15 10.50
CA ILE A 38 14.16 4.83 9.07
C ILE A 38 13.36 5.91 8.32
N ARG A 39 13.99 6.57 7.36
CA ARG A 39 13.38 7.59 6.51
C ARG A 39 12.87 6.96 5.22
N VAL A 40 11.56 6.91 5.05
CA VAL A 40 10.90 6.18 3.95
C VAL A 40 10.24 7.15 2.97
N GLY A 41 10.59 7.05 1.69
CA GLY A 41 9.93 7.74 0.60
C GLY A 41 8.96 6.82 -0.14
N VAL A 42 7.66 7.11 -0.14
CA VAL A 42 6.68 6.39 -0.97
C VAL A 42 6.49 7.14 -2.28
N PHE A 43 6.83 6.50 -3.39
CA PHE A 43 6.76 7.10 -4.71
C PHE A 43 5.30 7.41 -5.09
N ASN A 44 5.01 8.69 -5.31
CA ASN A 44 3.71 9.23 -5.69
C ASN A 44 3.84 9.99 -7.02
N GLY A 45 4.28 9.28 -8.05
CA GLY A 45 4.39 9.78 -9.41
C GLY A 45 3.26 9.27 -10.31
N ASN A 46 3.19 9.82 -11.53
CA ASN A 46 2.23 9.35 -12.53
C ASN A 46 2.50 7.86 -12.84
N GLY A 47 1.44 7.07 -12.89
CA GLY A 47 1.48 5.62 -13.07
C GLY A 47 1.26 4.83 -11.78
N GLY A 48 1.49 5.40 -10.60
CA GLY A 48 1.04 4.82 -9.33
C GLY A 48 -0.49 4.85 -9.23
N ALA A 49 -1.11 3.73 -8.87
CA ALA A 49 -2.53 3.73 -8.53
C ALA A 49 -2.72 4.44 -7.19
N GLN A 50 -3.62 5.42 -7.13
CA GLN A 50 -3.75 6.29 -5.95
C GLN A 50 -4.03 5.52 -4.66
N THR A 51 -4.85 4.47 -4.73
CA THR A 51 -5.12 3.58 -3.58
C THR A 51 -3.86 2.86 -3.13
N CYS A 52 -3.07 2.28 -4.05
CA CYS A 52 -1.82 1.60 -3.72
C CYS A 52 -0.81 2.56 -3.06
N VAL A 53 -0.73 3.81 -3.55
CA VAL A 53 0.14 4.85 -2.95
C VAL A 53 -0.28 5.16 -1.52
N TRP A 54 -1.58 5.35 -1.28
CA TRP A 54 -2.10 5.63 0.07
C TRP A 54 -1.93 4.45 1.02
N GLU A 55 -2.18 3.24 0.55
CA GLU A 55 -2.06 2.02 1.32
C GLU A 55 -0.61 1.71 1.68
N ALA A 56 0.32 1.86 0.74
CA ALA A 56 1.75 1.70 1.01
C ALA A 56 2.24 2.73 2.04
N PHE A 57 1.78 3.99 1.94
CA PHE A 57 2.08 5.01 2.94
C PHE A 57 1.53 4.65 4.32
N ALA A 58 0.26 4.23 4.38
CA ALA A 58 -0.38 3.84 5.63
C ALA A 58 0.31 2.62 6.25
N ALA A 59 0.65 1.62 5.44
CA ALA A 59 1.35 0.40 5.87
C ALA A 59 2.73 0.69 6.49
N CYS A 60 3.53 1.56 5.86
CA CYS A 60 4.80 2.00 6.44
C CYS A 60 4.58 2.82 7.72
N SER A 61 3.53 3.66 7.77
CA SER A 61 3.23 4.51 8.93
C SER A 61 2.71 3.75 10.15
N LEU A 62 2.42 2.45 10.05
CA LEU A 62 2.12 1.59 11.19
C LEU A 62 3.34 1.36 12.09
N ASP A 63 4.53 1.50 11.54
CA ASP A 63 5.78 1.40 12.30
C ASP A 63 6.19 2.78 12.81
N GLY A 64 6.14 2.99 14.12
CA GLY A 64 6.46 4.26 14.77
C GLY A 64 7.92 4.72 14.60
N ASP A 65 8.83 3.79 14.21
CA ASP A 65 10.23 4.12 13.93
C ASP A 65 10.45 4.59 12.49
N MET A 66 9.40 4.71 11.68
CA MET A 66 9.50 5.15 10.29
C MET A 66 8.99 6.57 10.11
N ALA A 67 9.83 7.44 9.54
CA ALA A 67 9.42 8.75 9.03
C ALA A 67 9.02 8.63 7.57
N VAL A 68 7.72 8.55 7.31
CA VAL A 68 7.17 8.30 5.97
C VAL A 68 6.76 9.59 5.28
N ARG A 69 7.15 9.77 4.03
CA ARG A 69 6.75 10.89 3.17
C ARG A 69 6.40 10.43 1.77
N TYR A 70 5.57 11.18 1.07
CA TYR A 70 5.43 11.02 -0.38
C TYR A 70 6.61 11.63 -1.10
N VAL A 71 7.01 10.99 -2.20
CA VAL A 71 8.12 11.41 -3.06
C VAL A 71 7.66 11.41 -4.50
N THR A 72 7.80 12.53 -5.18
CA THR A 72 7.48 12.69 -6.59
C THR A 72 8.73 12.56 -7.47
N THR A 73 8.53 12.47 -8.78
CA THR A 73 9.61 12.52 -9.76
C THR A 73 10.44 13.80 -9.64
N ALA A 74 9.79 14.94 -9.36
CA ALA A 74 10.47 16.22 -9.16
C ALA A 74 11.34 16.22 -7.89
N ASP A 75 10.87 15.60 -6.82
CA ASP A 75 11.65 15.46 -5.57
C ASP A 75 12.92 14.60 -5.81
N ILE A 76 12.80 13.51 -6.59
CA ILE A 76 13.94 12.65 -6.95
C ILE A 76 14.95 13.45 -7.77
N ALA A 77 14.47 14.22 -8.77
CA ALA A 77 15.33 15.09 -9.57
C ALA A 77 16.04 16.17 -8.72
N ALA A 78 15.38 16.64 -7.66
CA ALA A 78 15.94 17.60 -6.70
C ALA A 78 16.85 16.98 -5.63
N GLY A 79 17.10 15.66 -5.66
CA GLY A 79 18.07 14.99 -4.77
C GLY A 79 17.46 14.50 -3.45
N VAL A 80 16.13 14.31 -3.36
CA VAL A 80 15.46 13.84 -2.12
C VAL A 80 16.02 12.50 -1.61
N LEU A 81 16.53 11.65 -2.51
CA LEU A 81 17.08 10.34 -2.15
C LEU A 81 18.20 10.43 -1.12
N ASP A 82 19.00 11.50 -1.12
CA ASP A 82 20.09 11.73 -0.15
C ASP A 82 19.56 11.86 1.30
N SER A 83 18.27 12.14 1.46
CA SER A 83 17.60 12.30 2.75
C SER A 83 16.76 11.08 3.15
N LEU A 84 16.79 10.00 2.37
CA LEU A 84 16.05 8.77 2.59
C LEU A 84 16.96 7.60 2.92
N ASP A 85 16.41 6.60 3.56
CA ASP A 85 17.02 5.29 3.76
C ASP A 85 16.38 4.24 2.82
N VAL A 86 15.08 4.38 2.53
CA VAL A 86 14.34 3.45 1.68
C VAL A 86 13.37 4.18 0.75
N ILE A 87 13.30 3.71 -0.50
CA ILE A 87 12.23 4.07 -1.43
C ILE A 87 11.25 2.91 -1.60
N VAL A 88 9.94 3.20 -1.49
CA VAL A 88 8.87 2.25 -1.76
C VAL A 88 8.16 2.64 -3.05
N VAL A 89 8.10 1.74 -4.01
CA VAL A 89 7.38 1.92 -5.28
C VAL A 89 6.11 1.07 -5.26
N PRO A 90 4.93 1.70 -5.17
CA PRO A 90 3.65 1.01 -5.04
C PRO A 90 3.14 0.44 -6.36
N GLY A 91 2.00 -0.28 -6.28
CA GLY A 91 1.28 -0.80 -7.42
C GLY A 91 0.72 0.27 -8.37
N GLY A 92 0.31 -0.15 -9.56
CA GLY A 92 -0.22 0.73 -10.62
C GLY A 92 0.17 0.26 -12.02
N GLY A 93 0.59 1.16 -12.89
CA GLY A 93 1.11 0.84 -14.23
C GLY A 93 2.63 1.05 -14.31
N GLY A 94 3.41 -0.01 -14.30
CA GLY A 94 4.87 0.06 -14.23
C GLY A 94 5.49 0.82 -15.40
N THR A 95 5.03 0.60 -16.64
CA THR A 95 5.48 1.37 -17.82
C THR A 95 5.25 2.89 -17.63
N ARG A 96 4.10 3.28 -17.10
CA ARG A 96 3.79 4.69 -16.82
C ARG A 96 4.64 5.26 -15.69
N GLN A 97 4.93 4.45 -14.67
CA GLN A 97 5.87 4.84 -13.60
C GLN A 97 7.28 5.07 -14.17
N TYR A 98 7.78 4.15 -15.01
CA TYR A 98 9.07 4.31 -15.67
C TYR A 98 9.13 5.59 -16.52
N GLN A 99 8.12 5.81 -17.38
CA GLN A 99 8.03 7.00 -18.21
C GLN A 99 7.97 8.29 -17.40
N ASN A 100 7.27 8.28 -16.28
CA ASN A 100 7.19 9.42 -15.38
C ASN A 100 8.54 9.69 -14.68
N LEU A 101 9.26 8.65 -14.25
CA LEU A 101 10.60 8.79 -13.69
C LEU A 101 11.58 9.36 -14.72
N GLY A 102 11.55 8.82 -15.94
CA GLY A 102 12.56 9.08 -16.94
C GLY A 102 13.91 8.46 -16.59
N GLU A 103 14.75 8.26 -17.59
CA GLU A 103 16.01 7.52 -17.45
C GLU A 103 16.97 8.10 -16.39
N GLU A 104 16.97 9.43 -16.22
CA GLU A 104 17.86 10.07 -15.25
C GLU A 104 17.49 9.72 -13.81
N ASN A 105 16.19 9.80 -13.46
CA ASN A 105 15.74 9.43 -12.11
C ASN A 105 15.78 7.90 -11.89
N VAL A 106 15.61 7.10 -12.94
CA VAL A 106 15.87 5.65 -12.88
C VAL A 106 17.34 5.41 -12.47
N ARG A 107 18.31 6.07 -13.12
CA ARG A 107 19.73 5.97 -12.73
C ARG A 107 20.00 6.44 -11.29
N ARG A 108 19.32 7.52 -10.84
CA ARG A 108 19.43 8.01 -9.45
C ARG A 108 18.93 6.99 -8.43
N ILE A 109 17.80 6.33 -8.70
CA ILE A 109 17.30 5.25 -7.83
C ILE A 109 18.25 4.07 -7.82
N GLN A 110 18.73 3.62 -8.98
CA GLN A 110 19.72 2.54 -9.07
C GLN A 110 20.99 2.87 -8.27
N GLU A 111 21.51 4.09 -8.38
CA GLU A 111 22.70 4.52 -7.67
C GLU A 111 22.46 4.65 -6.16
N PHE A 112 21.33 5.19 -5.75
CA PHE A 112 20.90 5.22 -4.35
C PHE A 112 20.94 3.83 -3.72
N VAL A 113 20.39 2.82 -4.39
CA VAL A 113 20.41 1.44 -3.87
C VAL A 113 21.82 0.86 -3.92
N ARG A 114 22.60 1.10 -5.00
CA ARG A 114 24.02 0.63 -5.05
C ARG A 114 24.86 1.17 -3.92
N GLN A 115 24.59 2.36 -3.43
CA GLN A 115 25.32 3.01 -2.33
C GLN A 115 24.89 2.55 -0.94
N GLY A 116 23.79 1.82 -0.81
CA GLY A 116 23.33 1.25 0.46
C GLY A 116 21.88 1.54 0.81
N GLY A 117 21.18 2.32 -0.01
CA GLY A 117 19.74 2.54 0.16
C GLY A 117 18.92 1.27 -0.03
N GLY A 118 17.73 1.22 0.57
CA GLY A 118 16.75 0.16 0.39
C GLY A 118 15.72 0.48 -0.68
N ALA A 119 15.20 -0.54 -1.36
CA ALA A 119 14.08 -0.39 -2.27
C ALA A 119 13.04 -1.49 -2.03
N VAL A 120 11.76 -1.12 -1.94
CA VAL A 120 10.64 -2.05 -1.84
C VAL A 120 9.70 -1.81 -3.01
N GLY A 121 9.47 -2.84 -3.84
CA GLY A 121 8.55 -2.81 -4.98
C GLY A 121 7.32 -3.66 -4.72
N ILE A 122 6.13 -3.11 -4.97
CA ILE A 122 4.86 -3.78 -4.77
C ILE A 122 4.13 -3.85 -6.12
N CYS A 123 3.73 -5.04 -6.56
CA CYS A 123 3.01 -5.27 -7.82
C CYS A 123 3.71 -4.60 -9.01
N ALA A 124 3.19 -3.51 -9.56
CA ALA A 124 3.85 -2.75 -10.63
C ALA A 124 5.24 -2.25 -10.23
N GLY A 125 5.48 -1.91 -8.96
CA GLY A 125 6.82 -1.60 -8.44
C GLY A 125 7.78 -2.79 -8.50
N ALA A 126 7.28 -4.00 -8.28
CA ALA A 126 8.07 -5.22 -8.44
C ALA A 126 8.39 -5.50 -9.92
N TYR A 127 7.44 -5.25 -10.83
CA TYR A 127 7.73 -5.24 -12.28
C TYR A 127 8.82 -4.24 -12.63
N LEU A 128 8.68 -3.02 -12.14
CA LEU A 128 9.63 -1.96 -12.41
C LEU A 128 11.06 -2.32 -11.98
N PHE A 129 11.21 -3.07 -10.89
CA PHE A 129 12.52 -3.52 -10.40
C PHE A 129 13.05 -4.76 -11.12
N SER A 130 12.25 -5.44 -11.93
CA SER A 130 12.65 -6.67 -12.63
C SER A 130 13.74 -6.45 -13.67
N ASN A 131 14.34 -7.53 -14.12
CA ASN A 131 15.24 -7.59 -15.27
C ASN A 131 14.53 -8.29 -16.43
N THR A 132 13.59 -7.56 -17.03
CA THR A 132 12.73 -8.04 -18.11
C THR A 132 13.03 -7.23 -19.37
N PRO A 133 13.82 -7.77 -20.34
CA PRO A 133 14.29 -7.00 -21.50
C PRO A 133 13.16 -6.40 -22.36
N GLU A 134 12.01 -7.05 -22.36
CA GLU A 134 10.82 -6.63 -23.12
C GLU A 134 9.99 -5.55 -22.42
N TYR A 135 10.38 -5.16 -21.23
CA TYR A 135 9.66 -4.22 -20.36
C TYR A 135 10.56 -3.09 -19.86
N SER A 136 10.01 -1.88 -19.74
CA SER A 136 10.75 -0.76 -19.16
C SER A 136 10.96 -0.98 -17.66
N CYS A 137 12.19 -1.34 -17.26
CA CYS A 137 12.53 -1.77 -15.90
C CYS A 137 13.89 -1.26 -15.44
N LEU A 138 14.14 -1.38 -14.12
CA LEU A 138 15.37 -0.94 -13.48
C LEU A 138 16.43 -2.05 -13.34
N ALA A 139 16.10 -3.29 -13.67
CA ALA A 139 17.00 -4.45 -13.59
C ALA A 139 17.71 -4.59 -12.22
N MET A 140 16.97 -4.47 -11.11
CA MET A 140 17.55 -4.47 -9.77
C MET A 140 17.26 -5.73 -8.96
N ASN A 141 16.18 -6.49 -9.26
CA ASN A 141 15.75 -7.60 -8.40
C ASN A 141 16.14 -9.00 -8.89
N GLY A 142 16.84 -9.12 -10.02
CA GLY A 142 17.34 -10.40 -10.54
C GLY A 142 16.26 -11.36 -11.09
N ALA A 143 15.01 -10.93 -11.16
CA ALA A 143 13.91 -11.70 -11.71
C ALA A 143 13.50 -11.17 -13.09
N LYS A 144 13.03 -12.08 -13.96
CA LYS A 144 12.36 -11.76 -15.23
C LYS A 144 10.86 -12.03 -15.05
N ALA A 145 10.01 -11.11 -15.47
CA ALA A 145 8.58 -11.34 -15.62
C ALA A 145 8.31 -12.09 -16.94
N ILE A 146 7.48 -13.13 -16.88
CA ILE A 146 7.17 -14.00 -18.03
C ILE A 146 5.72 -13.86 -18.51
N ASP A 147 4.98 -12.94 -17.94
CA ASP A 147 3.54 -12.76 -18.10
C ASP A 147 3.14 -11.53 -18.90
N ILE A 148 4.05 -10.93 -19.66
CA ILE A 148 3.81 -9.67 -20.38
C ILE A 148 2.63 -9.77 -21.36
N GLU A 149 2.45 -10.92 -22.00
CA GLU A 149 1.33 -11.17 -22.93
C GLU A 149 0.01 -11.47 -22.19
N HIS A 150 0.07 -11.66 -20.86
CA HIS A 150 -1.03 -12.08 -20.00
C HIS A 150 -1.04 -11.28 -18.69
N ASP A 151 -0.71 -10.00 -18.75
CA ASP A 151 -0.65 -9.11 -17.58
C ASP A 151 -2.04 -8.80 -16.99
N ASN A 152 -3.11 -9.06 -17.73
CA ASN A 152 -4.52 -8.90 -17.33
C ASN A 152 -5.21 -10.23 -16.98
N ARG A 153 -4.52 -11.18 -16.35
CA ARG A 153 -5.01 -12.55 -16.08
C ARG A 153 -5.99 -12.68 -14.93
N GLY A 154 -6.17 -11.64 -14.12
CA GLY A 154 -7.15 -11.64 -13.04
C GLY A 154 -6.61 -11.24 -11.67
N HIS A 155 -7.51 -11.22 -10.70
CA HIS A 155 -7.24 -10.76 -9.35
C HIS A 155 -8.12 -11.46 -8.31
N GLY A 156 -7.81 -11.21 -7.05
CA GLY A 156 -8.54 -11.72 -5.89
C GLY A 156 -7.61 -12.05 -4.73
N ILE A 157 -8.12 -12.83 -3.79
CA ILE A 157 -7.33 -13.35 -2.69
C ILE A 157 -6.66 -14.65 -3.11
N VAL A 158 -5.34 -14.65 -3.15
CA VAL A 158 -4.51 -15.81 -3.51
C VAL A 158 -3.83 -16.42 -2.29
N GLY A 159 -3.58 -17.73 -2.36
CA GLY A 159 -2.78 -18.46 -1.37
C GLY A 159 -1.28 -18.35 -1.68
N PHE A 160 -0.47 -18.25 -0.63
CA PHE A 160 0.98 -18.33 -0.71
C PHE A 160 1.55 -19.04 0.53
N SER A 161 2.76 -19.56 0.43
CA SER A 161 3.50 -20.16 1.55
C SER A 161 4.83 -19.44 1.75
N LEU A 162 5.28 -19.34 3.01
CA LEU A 162 6.61 -18.84 3.30
C LEU A 162 7.65 -19.94 3.09
N THR A 163 8.77 -19.60 2.48
CA THR A 163 9.97 -20.46 2.50
C THR A 163 10.64 -20.39 3.87
N ASP A 164 11.64 -21.24 4.12
CA ASP A 164 12.39 -21.18 5.39
C ASP A 164 13.10 -19.84 5.58
N GLU A 165 13.59 -19.22 4.52
CA GLU A 165 14.15 -17.86 4.57
C GLU A 165 13.06 -16.81 4.83
N GLY A 166 11.86 -16.99 4.27
CA GLY A 166 10.72 -16.12 4.55
C GLY A 166 10.23 -16.18 5.99
N LYS A 167 10.29 -17.36 6.61
CA LYS A 167 9.94 -17.54 8.02
C LYS A 167 10.89 -16.80 8.98
N LYS A 168 12.14 -16.56 8.59
CA LYS A 168 13.07 -15.72 9.37
C LYS A 168 12.64 -14.25 9.38
N ILE A 169 11.97 -13.80 8.32
CA ILE A 169 11.48 -12.41 8.18
C ILE A 169 10.09 -12.24 8.77
N PHE A 170 9.19 -13.20 8.53
CA PHE A 170 7.79 -13.18 8.93
C PHE A 170 7.49 -14.26 9.95
N GLY A 171 8.27 -14.29 11.02
CA GLY A 171 8.25 -15.34 12.06
C GLY A 171 6.89 -15.52 12.72
N GLU A 172 6.03 -14.48 12.74
CA GLU A 172 4.67 -14.53 13.24
C GLU A 172 3.80 -15.56 12.51
N TYR A 173 4.15 -15.83 11.26
CA TYR A 173 3.42 -16.77 10.38
C TYR A 173 4.20 -18.07 10.11
N ALA A 174 5.31 -18.29 10.82
CA ALA A 174 6.21 -19.44 10.57
C ALA A 174 5.53 -20.83 10.70
N ASN A 175 4.46 -20.91 11.49
CA ASN A 175 3.71 -22.15 11.74
C ASN A 175 2.50 -22.34 10.80
N LEU A 176 2.31 -21.43 9.82
CA LEU A 176 1.19 -21.52 8.90
C LEU A 176 1.67 -22.07 7.54
N ASP A 177 1.00 -23.11 7.06
CA ASP A 177 1.32 -23.73 5.77
C ASP A 177 0.86 -22.85 4.59
N THR A 178 -0.25 -22.14 4.78
CA THR A 178 -0.84 -21.28 3.76
C THR A 178 -1.28 -19.96 4.38
N LEU A 179 -0.93 -18.91 3.69
CA LEU A 179 -1.33 -17.53 3.94
C LEU A 179 -2.11 -17.01 2.73
N TYR A 180 -2.93 -15.98 2.94
CA TYR A 180 -3.76 -15.41 1.88
C TYR A 180 -3.53 -13.92 1.77
N CYS A 181 -3.46 -13.42 0.52
CA CYS A 181 -3.13 -12.03 0.24
C CYS A 181 -3.88 -11.54 -1.00
N MET A 182 -4.23 -10.27 -1.02
CA MET A 182 -4.75 -9.62 -2.21
C MET A 182 -3.70 -9.63 -3.32
N TYR A 183 -4.10 -10.05 -4.50
CA TYR A 183 -3.31 -10.08 -5.71
C TYR A 183 -4.11 -9.39 -6.84
N TYR A 184 -3.45 -8.54 -7.60
CA TYR A 184 -4.05 -7.88 -8.76
C TYR A 184 -3.01 -7.80 -9.88
N GLU A 185 -3.00 -8.80 -10.77
CA GLU A 185 -2.16 -8.79 -11.98
C GLU A 185 -0.67 -8.49 -11.74
N GLY A 186 -0.15 -8.85 -10.57
CA GLY A 186 1.27 -8.67 -10.26
C GLY A 186 2.16 -9.61 -11.07
N PRO A 187 3.48 -9.36 -11.18
CA PRO A 187 4.36 -10.12 -12.07
C PRO A 187 4.42 -11.61 -11.75
N VAL A 188 4.63 -12.41 -12.80
CA VAL A 188 5.00 -13.82 -12.66
C VAL A 188 6.51 -13.93 -12.87
N PHE A 189 7.25 -14.19 -11.81
CA PHE A 189 8.69 -14.18 -11.83
C PHE A 189 9.33 -15.54 -12.12
N VAL A 190 10.43 -15.48 -12.86
CA VAL A 190 11.47 -16.52 -12.94
C VAL A 190 12.83 -15.84 -12.77
N ALA A 191 13.89 -16.62 -12.52
CA ALA A 191 15.23 -16.07 -12.48
C ALA A 191 15.60 -15.43 -13.82
N ALA A 192 16.22 -14.25 -13.79
CA ALA A 192 16.67 -13.58 -15.00
C ALA A 192 17.79 -14.39 -15.68
N PRO A 193 17.80 -14.47 -17.01
CA PRO A 193 18.72 -15.36 -17.74
C PRO A 193 20.20 -14.92 -17.66
N ASP A 194 20.47 -13.64 -17.45
CA ASP A 194 21.82 -13.09 -17.34
C ASP A 194 22.52 -13.41 -16.00
N ASN A 195 21.73 -13.84 -15.01
CA ASN A 195 22.21 -14.27 -13.69
C ASN A 195 23.13 -13.25 -12.98
N SER A 196 23.06 -12.00 -13.40
CA SER A 196 23.89 -10.89 -12.88
C SER A 196 23.54 -10.52 -11.44
N VAL A 197 22.26 -10.64 -11.08
CA VAL A 197 21.72 -10.47 -9.75
C VAL A 197 20.96 -11.74 -9.37
N LYS A 198 21.21 -12.27 -8.18
CA LYS A 198 20.47 -13.43 -7.66
C LYS A 198 19.55 -12.98 -6.54
N TYR A 199 18.32 -13.43 -6.57
CA TYR A 199 17.39 -13.22 -5.47
C TYR A 199 17.28 -14.46 -4.57
N VAL A 200 16.82 -14.22 -3.36
CA VAL A 200 16.31 -15.23 -2.44
C VAL A 200 14.79 -15.18 -2.52
N GLU A 201 14.16 -16.35 -2.61
CA GLU A 201 12.70 -16.48 -2.56
C GLU A 201 12.26 -16.59 -1.10
N PHE A 202 11.42 -15.67 -0.66
CA PHE A 202 10.88 -15.65 0.72
C PHE A 202 9.47 -16.21 0.80
N ALA A 203 8.74 -16.22 -0.31
CA ALA A 203 7.43 -16.83 -0.38
C ALA A 203 7.13 -17.32 -1.81
N THR A 204 6.34 -18.39 -1.88
CA THR A 204 5.91 -19.05 -3.12
C THR A 204 4.40 -18.92 -3.27
N MET A 205 3.93 -18.54 -4.45
CA MET A 205 2.52 -18.49 -4.81
C MET A 205 1.95 -19.90 -4.96
N LEU A 206 0.79 -20.15 -4.36
CA LEU A 206 0.09 -21.44 -4.43
C LEU A 206 -1.05 -21.42 -5.45
N SER A 207 -1.70 -20.28 -5.61
CA SER A 207 -2.87 -20.12 -6.48
C SER A 207 -2.51 -20.05 -7.96
N ASP A 208 -3.42 -20.56 -8.79
CA ASP A 208 -3.37 -20.46 -10.24
C ASP A 208 -4.38 -19.42 -10.74
N VAL A 209 -3.91 -18.23 -11.10
CA VAL A 209 -4.73 -17.12 -11.58
C VAL A 209 -4.68 -17.03 -13.09
N HIS A 210 -5.79 -17.36 -13.75
CA HIS A 210 -5.89 -17.38 -15.22
C HIS A 210 -7.31 -17.12 -15.76
N GLU A 211 -8.23 -16.69 -14.90
CA GLU A 211 -9.65 -16.54 -15.23
C GLU A 211 -9.94 -15.40 -16.23
N GLU A 212 -9.07 -14.42 -16.31
CA GLU A 212 -9.18 -13.28 -17.20
C GLU A 212 -8.05 -13.29 -18.24
N GLY A 213 -8.20 -12.54 -19.32
CA GLY A 213 -7.16 -12.32 -20.33
C GLY A 213 -6.65 -13.56 -21.06
N GLY A 214 -7.27 -14.73 -20.88
CA GLY A 214 -6.88 -15.97 -21.54
C GLY A 214 -5.49 -16.50 -21.16
N ALA A 215 -5.01 -16.21 -19.97
CA ALA A 215 -3.74 -16.72 -19.49
C ALA A 215 -3.75 -18.26 -19.38
N PRO A 216 -2.62 -18.93 -19.66
CA PRO A 216 -2.54 -20.37 -19.53
C PRO A 216 -2.62 -20.83 -18.08
N SER A 217 -3.26 -21.94 -17.82
CA SER A 217 -3.28 -22.59 -16.51
C SER A 217 -1.88 -22.93 -16.04
N ASN A 218 -1.66 -22.92 -14.74
CA ASN A 218 -0.38 -23.19 -14.07
C ASN A 218 0.75 -22.19 -14.41
N MET A 219 0.37 -20.98 -14.77
CA MET A 219 1.34 -19.91 -15.02
C MET A 219 1.84 -19.28 -13.74
N THR A 220 0.96 -19.07 -12.76
CA THR A 220 1.23 -18.30 -11.55
C THR A 220 1.62 -19.16 -10.34
N ASN A 221 1.06 -20.36 -10.21
CA ASN A 221 1.35 -21.24 -9.09
C ASN A 221 2.79 -21.77 -9.13
N ASN A 222 3.35 -22.04 -7.94
CA ASN A 222 4.75 -22.46 -7.77
C ASN A 222 5.77 -21.45 -8.36
N ARG A 223 5.43 -20.15 -8.27
CA ARG A 223 6.30 -19.03 -8.65
C ARG A 223 6.63 -18.18 -7.46
N PRO A 224 7.75 -17.45 -7.50
CA PRO A 224 8.13 -16.53 -6.45
C PRO A 224 7.03 -15.50 -6.14
N PHE A 225 6.66 -15.40 -4.88
CA PHE A 225 5.66 -14.45 -4.38
C PHE A 225 6.30 -13.23 -3.69
N PHE A 226 7.29 -13.49 -2.85
CA PHE A 226 8.19 -12.48 -2.30
C PHE A 226 9.62 -12.87 -2.64
N ILE A 227 10.38 -11.90 -3.14
CA ILE A 227 11.81 -12.06 -3.40
C ILE A 227 12.60 -10.89 -2.81
N GLY A 228 13.84 -11.16 -2.44
CA GLY A 228 14.76 -10.11 -2.03
C GLY A 228 16.19 -10.42 -2.46
N ASN A 229 16.98 -9.38 -2.64
CA ASN A 229 18.37 -9.51 -3.09
C ASN A 229 19.21 -8.31 -2.69
N ARG A 230 20.52 -8.47 -2.78
CA ARG A 230 21.46 -7.36 -2.76
C ARG A 230 21.60 -6.73 -4.15
N TYR A 231 21.69 -5.41 -4.16
CA TYR A 231 22.04 -4.63 -5.34
C TYR A 231 23.09 -3.59 -4.97
N GLY A 232 24.36 -3.90 -5.30
CA GLY A 232 25.49 -3.15 -4.75
C GLY A 232 25.61 -3.34 -3.23
N LYS A 233 25.61 -2.24 -2.48
CA LYS A 233 25.63 -2.26 -1.00
C LYS A 233 24.23 -2.32 -0.39
N GLY A 234 23.19 -1.93 -1.13
CA GLY A 234 21.81 -1.92 -0.68
C GLY A 234 21.06 -3.20 -0.97
N LYS A 235 19.77 -3.19 -0.66
CA LYS A 235 18.87 -4.32 -0.81
C LYS A 235 17.59 -3.93 -1.52
N VAL A 236 17.04 -4.87 -2.25
CA VAL A 236 15.75 -4.76 -2.95
C VAL A 236 14.82 -5.85 -2.45
N PHE A 237 13.61 -5.48 -2.06
CA PHE A 237 12.51 -6.40 -1.78
C PHE A 237 11.41 -6.22 -2.82
N SER A 238 10.88 -7.31 -3.36
CA SER A 238 9.78 -7.27 -4.33
C SER A 238 8.64 -8.18 -3.90
N SER A 239 7.43 -7.63 -3.82
CA SER A 239 6.18 -8.34 -3.61
C SER A 239 5.36 -8.31 -4.89
N ILE A 240 4.93 -9.47 -5.38
CA ILE A 240 4.02 -9.53 -6.54
C ILE A 240 2.57 -9.23 -6.17
N ALA A 241 2.24 -9.26 -4.88
CA ALA A 241 0.90 -9.07 -4.34
C ALA A 241 0.83 -7.82 -3.46
N HIS A 242 -0.31 -7.60 -2.83
CA HIS A 242 -0.66 -6.40 -2.08
C HIS A 242 -0.90 -6.65 -0.59
N PRO A 243 0.13 -6.94 0.22
CA PRO A 243 -0.02 -7.04 1.67
C PRO A 243 -0.59 -5.76 2.28
N GLU A 244 -0.23 -4.58 1.74
CA GLU A 244 -0.74 -3.27 2.18
C GLU A 244 -2.26 -3.13 2.04
N SER A 245 -2.85 -3.93 1.16
CA SER A 245 -4.28 -3.97 0.87
C SER A 245 -5.01 -5.14 1.53
N THR A 246 -4.31 -5.96 2.30
CA THR A 246 -4.84 -7.19 2.86
C THR A 246 -5.02 -7.05 4.37
N ALA A 247 -6.25 -7.28 4.85
CA ALA A 247 -6.53 -7.26 6.29
C ALA A 247 -5.58 -8.20 7.05
N GLY A 248 -5.01 -7.70 8.15
CA GLY A 248 -4.05 -8.43 8.97
C GLY A 248 -2.64 -8.55 8.39
N LYS A 249 -2.35 -8.01 7.20
CA LYS A 249 -1.04 -8.15 6.54
C LYS A 249 -0.34 -6.83 6.20
N MET A 250 -0.98 -5.69 6.41
CA MET A 250 -0.39 -4.36 6.10
C MET A 250 1.00 -4.17 6.73
N TRP A 251 1.20 -4.65 7.95
CA TRP A 251 2.47 -4.56 8.67
C TRP A 251 3.64 -5.24 7.94
N MET A 252 3.37 -6.19 7.03
CA MET A 252 4.41 -6.89 6.27
C MET A 252 5.21 -5.93 5.38
N ILE A 253 4.59 -4.85 4.90
CA ILE A 253 5.31 -3.82 4.12
C ILE A 253 6.35 -3.10 4.98
N ALA A 254 6.00 -2.69 6.18
CA ALA A 254 6.97 -2.10 7.10
C ALA A 254 8.11 -3.10 7.43
N ARG A 255 7.79 -4.39 7.57
CA ARG A 255 8.79 -5.44 7.76
C ARG A 255 9.73 -5.58 6.54
N MET A 256 9.21 -5.51 5.32
CA MET A 256 10.02 -5.51 4.09
C MET A 256 10.95 -4.29 4.05
N VAL A 257 10.47 -3.11 4.45
CA VAL A 257 11.29 -1.91 4.58
C VAL A 257 12.43 -2.13 5.58
N ARG A 258 12.16 -2.63 6.79
CA ARG A 258 13.18 -2.93 7.78
C ARG A 258 14.21 -3.93 7.28
N TRP A 259 13.76 -4.99 6.59
CA TRP A 259 14.67 -5.98 6.03
C TRP A 259 15.71 -5.35 5.10
N THR A 260 15.35 -4.33 4.33
CA THR A 260 16.30 -3.66 3.43
C THR A 260 17.39 -2.90 4.17
N GLN A 261 17.21 -2.61 5.46
CA GLN A 261 18.14 -1.88 6.33
C GLN A 261 18.86 -2.79 7.35
N THR A 262 18.54 -4.07 7.38
CA THR A 262 19.06 -5.05 8.33
C THR A 262 20.22 -5.83 7.70
N ALA A 263 21.23 -6.24 8.49
CA ALA A 263 22.27 -7.16 8.03
C ALA A 263 21.69 -8.55 7.68
N ASP A 264 22.46 -9.38 6.95
CA ASP A 264 21.97 -10.68 6.48
C ASP A 264 22.28 -11.83 7.46
N ASP A 265 22.75 -11.54 8.65
CA ASP A 265 23.00 -12.53 9.69
C ASP A 265 21.73 -12.81 10.50
N ASP A 266 21.63 -14.04 11.04
CA ASP A 266 20.43 -14.50 11.75
C ASP A 266 20.16 -13.67 13.03
N ASP A 267 21.18 -13.19 13.74
CA ASP A 267 21.01 -12.39 14.96
C ASP A 267 20.36 -11.04 14.62
N SER A 268 20.83 -10.37 13.57
CA SER A 268 20.26 -9.10 13.10
C SER A 268 18.83 -9.26 12.57
N LEU A 269 18.53 -10.39 11.89
CA LEU A 269 17.17 -10.69 11.43
C LEU A 269 16.24 -10.96 12.61
N GLN A 270 16.69 -11.69 13.63
CA GLN A 270 15.90 -11.93 14.84
C GLN A 270 15.64 -10.63 15.59
N GLU A 271 16.64 -9.77 15.76
CA GLU A 271 16.49 -8.46 16.38
C GLU A 271 15.48 -7.60 15.62
N MET A 272 15.54 -7.60 14.28
CA MET A 272 14.57 -6.91 13.44
C MET A 272 13.13 -7.38 13.71
N VAL A 273 12.91 -8.69 13.90
CA VAL A 273 11.58 -9.25 14.17
C VAL A 273 11.09 -8.90 15.58
N GLU A 274 11.98 -8.89 16.58
CA GLU A 274 11.61 -8.68 17.98
C GLU A 274 11.40 -7.21 18.35
N ASN A 275 12.15 -6.28 17.73
CA ASN A 275 12.24 -4.88 18.14
C ASN A 275 11.37 -3.91 17.33
N GLN A 276 10.29 -4.36 16.70
CA GLN A 276 9.39 -3.47 15.97
C GLN A 276 8.32 -2.85 16.87
N SER A 277 8.06 -1.55 16.67
CA SER A 277 7.06 -0.82 17.45
C SER A 277 5.66 -1.44 17.38
N PHE A 278 5.27 -1.98 16.21
CA PHE A 278 3.97 -2.67 16.04
C PHE A 278 4.00 -4.15 16.39
N SER A 279 5.11 -4.70 16.87
CA SER A 279 5.22 -6.12 17.29
C SER A 279 4.22 -6.49 18.39
N LYS A 280 3.75 -5.52 19.15
CA LYS A 280 2.79 -5.68 20.25
C LYS A 280 1.32 -5.67 19.78
N HIS A 281 1.01 -5.30 18.54
CA HIS A 281 -0.35 -5.22 18.03
C HIS A 281 -0.78 -6.55 17.41
N GLN A 282 -1.38 -7.39 18.22
CA GLN A 282 -1.82 -8.74 17.84
C GLN A 282 -2.82 -8.70 16.68
N ASP A 283 -3.73 -7.71 16.65
CA ASP A 283 -4.76 -7.61 15.61
C ASP A 283 -4.18 -7.29 14.23
N LEU A 284 -3.06 -6.57 14.15
CA LEU A 284 -2.37 -6.32 12.89
C LEU A 284 -1.81 -7.59 12.25
N LYS A 285 -1.50 -8.60 13.06
CA LYS A 285 -0.89 -9.86 12.64
C LYS A 285 -1.89 -11.00 12.57
N ASN A 286 -3.19 -10.71 12.63
CA ASN A 286 -4.22 -11.73 12.59
C ASN A 286 -4.34 -12.31 11.17
N ALA A 287 -3.76 -13.50 10.97
CA ALA A 287 -3.81 -14.23 9.70
C ALA A 287 -5.22 -14.72 9.34
N ASP A 288 -6.09 -14.89 10.32
CA ASP A 288 -7.43 -15.46 10.13
C ASP A 288 -8.44 -14.47 9.58
N LEU A 289 -8.12 -13.17 9.52
CA LEU A 289 -8.98 -12.16 8.90
C LEU A 289 -9.21 -12.41 7.42
N VAL A 290 -8.21 -12.95 6.71
CA VAL A 290 -8.32 -13.42 5.34
C VAL A 290 -7.70 -14.82 5.30
N ASN A 291 -8.54 -15.84 5.28
CA ASN A 291 -8.16 -17.22 5.55
C ASN A 291 -8.55 -18.23 4.46
N ARG A 292 -8.97 -17.74 3.30
CA ARG A 292 -9.31 -18.57 2.14
C ARG A 292 -8.99 -17.87 0.84
N GLU A 293 -8.82 -18.66 -0.21
CA GLU A 293 -8.74 -18.17 -1.58
C GLU A 293 -10.10 -17.61 -2.04
N ILE A 294 -10.06 -16.47 -2.74
CA ILE A 294 -11.23 -15.85 -3.37
C ILE A 294 -10.75 -15.26 -4.69
N LEU A 295 -10.74 -16.04 -5.75
CA LEU A 295 -10.45 -15.55 -7.09
C LEU A 295 -11.71 -14.96 -7.70
N MET A 296 -11.58 -13.80 -8.34
CA MET A 296 -12.67 -13.14 -9.04
C MET A 296 -12.79 -13.72 -10.44
N THR A 297 -13.91 -14.43 -10.71
CA THR A 297 -14.22 -14.92 -12.04
C THR A 297 -14.83 -13.81 -12.90
N VAL A 298 -14.89 -14.01 -14.22
CA VAL A 298 -15.60 -13.09 -15.14
C VAL A 298 -17.08 -12.90 -14.73
N ALA A 299 -17.71 -13.93 -14.15
CA ALA A 299 -19.06 -13.84 -13.64
C ALA A 299 -19.15 -12.97 -12.36
N ASP A 300 -18.17 -13.11 -11.47
CA ASP A 300 -18.07 -12.30 -10.25
C ASP A 300 -17.84 -10.82 -10.59
N LEU A 301 -17.01 -10.50 -11.58
CA LEU A 301 -16.80 -9.12 -12.03
C LEU A 301 -18.07 -8.46 -12.57
N LYS A 302 -18.92 -9.22 -13.28
CA LYS A 302 -20.24 -8.72 -13.72
C LYS A 302 -21.15 -8.47 -12.52
N THR A 303 -21.16 -9.39 -11.58
CA THR A 303 -21.94 -9.30 -10.33
C THR A 303 -21.45 -8.12 -9.49
N GLU A 304 -20.15 -7.93 -9.36
CA GLU A 304 -19.53 -6.80 -8.67
C GLU A 304 -19.98 -5.45 -9.27
N ALA A 305 -19.93 -5.34 -10.60
CA ALA A 305 -20.41 -4.14 -11.29
C ALA A 305 -21.88 -3.83 -11.01
N ASP A 306 -22.73 -4.85 -10.86
CA ASP A 306 -24.13 -4.67 -10.48
C ASP A 306 -24.27 -4.25 -9.00
N TYR A 307 -23.45 -4.75 -8.10
CA TYR A 307 -23.42 -4.31 -6.71
C TYR A 307 -22.90 -2.87 -6.57
N PHE A 308 -21.95 -2.42 -7.40
CA PHE A 308 -21.59 -0.99 -7.45
C PHE A 308 -22.76 -0.11 -7.85
N LYS A 309 -23.59 -0.53 -8.83
CA LYS A 309 -24.83 0.19 -9.19
C LYS A 309 -25.82 0.21 -8.01
N LYS A 310 -26.02 -0.92 -7.33
CA LYS A 310 -26.87 -0.98 -6.13
C LYS A 310 -26.34 -0.04 -5.04
N LEU A 311 -25.04 0.00 -4.79
CA LEU A 311 -24.44 0.86 -3.77
C LEU A 311 -24.67 2.35 -4.06
N VAL A 312 -24.72 2.74 -5.33
CA VAL A 312 -24.94 4.14 -5.73
C VAL A 312 -26.42 4.50 -5.82
N TYR A 313 -27.20 3.66 -6.49
CA TYR A 313 -28.58 3.99 -6.90
C TYR A 313 -29.67 3.18 -6.19
N GLY A 314 -29.28 2.18 -5.41
CA GLY A 314 -30.22 1.27 -4.75
C GLY A 314 -30.93 1.90 -3.55
N THR A 315 -31.92 1.18 -3.06
CA THR A 315 -32.58 1.42 -1.77
C THR A 315 -31.59 1.18 -0.62
N GLU A 316 -31.93 1.62 0.59
CA GLU A 316 -31.13 1.38 1.81
C GLU A 316 -30.72 -0.11 1.95
N ASN A 317 -31.69 -1.02 1.77
CA ASN A 317 -31.41 -2.46 1.89
C ASN A 317 -30.49 -3.00 0.78
N GLU A 318 -30.67 -2.54 -0.45
CA GLU A 318 -29.80 -2.93 -1.57
C GLU A 318 -28.38 -2.43 -1.41
N LYS A 319 -28.19 -1.23 -0.84
CA LYS A 319 -26.86 -0.69 -0.52
C LYS A 319 -26.17 -1.50 0.58
N ILE A 320 -26.89 -1.90 1.62
CA ILE A 320 -26.35 -2.75 2.69
C ILE A 320 -25.98 -4.13 2.14
N GLU A 321 -26.87 -4.75 1.35
CA GLU A 321 -26.57 -6.02 0.65
C GLU A 321 -25.31 -5.91 -0.21
N ALA A 322 -25.16 -4.79 -0.93
CA ALA A 322 -23.96 -4.55 -1.74
C ALA A 322 -22.69 -4.48 -0.89
N LEU A 323 -22.71 -3.76 0.22
CA LEU A 323 -21.55 -3.71 1.13
C LEU A 323 -21.19 -5.08 1.70
N GLU A 324 -22.19 -5.90 2.04
CA GLU A 324 -21.98 -7.27 2.54
C GLU A 324 -21.34 -8.17 1.49
N TRP A 325 -21.85 -8.14 0.25
CA TRP A 325 -21.31 -8.93 -0.84
C TRP A 325 -19.86 -8.53 -1.17
N LEU A 326 -19.63 -7.22 -1.33
CA LEU A 326 -18.29 -6.66 -1.65
C LEU A 326 -17.27 -7.04 -0.56
N LYS A 327 -17.67 -7.02 0.71
CA LYS A 327 -16.82 -7.45 1.83
C LYS A 327 -16.53 -8.95 1.77
N ALA A 328 -17.55 -9.78 1.55
CA ALA A 328 -17.41 -11.23 1.49
C ALA A 328 -16.48 -11.70 0.36
N HIS A 329 -16.42 -10.95 -0.74
CA HIS A 329 -15.56 -11.22 -1.90
C HIS A 329 -14.23 -10.47 -1.85
N GLN A 330 -13.97 -9.69 -0.79
CA GLN A 330 -12.75 -8.87 -0.65
C GLN A 330 -12.50 -8.00 -1.90
N SER A 331 -13.58 -7.37 -2.41
CA SER A 331 -13.52 -6.59 -3.64
C SER A 331 -12.44 -5.52 -3.56
N TRP A 332 -11.48 -5.57 -4.51
CA TRP A 332 -10.43 -4.57 -4.62
C TRP A 332 -10.97 -3.18 -4.96
N ASP A 333 -11.87 -3.13 -5.94
CA ASP A 333 -12.38 -1.88 -6.49
C ASP A 333 -13.42 -1.21 -5.58
N ALA A 334 -13.94 -1.93 -4.59
CA ALA A 334 -14.93 -1.41 -3.65
C ALA A 334 -14.44 -0.23 -2.79
N LYS A 335 -13.14 -0.09 -2.58
CA LYS A 335 -12.54 0.82 -1.58
C LYS A 335 -13.00 2.27 -1.71
N ARG A 336 -13.01 2.82 -2.91
CA ARG A 336 -13.49 4.20 -3.17
C ARG A 336 -15.00 4.35 -3.00
N TRP A 337 -15.75 3.32 -3.36
CA TRP A 337 -17.19 3.29 -3.20
C TRP A 337 -17.59 3.25 -1.74
N ILE A 338 -16.88 2.47 -0.93
CA ILE A 338 -17.09 2.38 0.52
C ILE A 338 -16.76 3.72 1.19
N GLN A 339 -15.69 4.40 0.77
CA GLN A 339 -15.37 5.74 1.25
C GLN A 339 -16.54 6.70 0.99
N GLY A 340 -17.13 6.67 -0.21
CA GLY A 340 -18.32 7.45 -0.53
C GLY A 340 -19.54 7.08 0.32
N ALA A 341 -19.73 5.80 0.61
CA ALA A 341 -20.85 5.31 1.43
C ALA A 341 -20.79 5.77 2.90
N LEU A 342 -19.63 6.20 3.41
CA LEU A 342 -19.54 6.88 4.73
C LEU A 342 -20.35 8.17 4.82
N PHE A 343 -20.71 8.75 3.69
CA PHE A 343 -21.47 10.01 3.60
C PHE A 343 -22.81 9.82 2.87
N ASP A 344 -23.32 8.58 2.80
CA ASP A 344 -24.64 8.27 2.21
C ASP A 344 -25.76 8.98 2.93
N GLY A 345 -26.89 9.21 2.26
CA GLY A 345 -28.09 9.80 2.86
C GLY A 345 -28.69 8.96 3.99
N SER A 346 -28.51 7.63 3.97
CA SER A 346 -29.02 6.71 5.01
C SER A 346 -28.00 6.52 6.13
N ALA A 347 -28.42 6.73 7.38
CA ALA A 347 -27.63 6.50 8.57
C ALA A 347 -27.15 5.03 8.68
N LYS A 348 -28.02 4.07 8.32
CA LYS A 348 -27.65 2.65 8.35
C LYS A 348 -26.57 2.30 7.31
N VAL A 349 -26.61 2.91 6.12
CA VAL A 349 -25.58 2.70 5.09
C VAL A 349 -24.25 3.29 5.57
N ARG A 350 -24.24 4.49 6.17
CA ARG A 350 -23.02 5.10 6.73
C ARG A 350 -22.41 4.23 7.83
N ALA A 351 -23.24 3.69 8.73
CA ALA A 351 -22.80 2.78 9.79
C ALA A 351 -22.23 1.46 9.21
N ALA A 352 -22.90 0.87 8.21
CA ALA A 352 -22.43 -0.34 7.54
C ALA A 352 -21.10 -0.13 6.81
N ALA A 353 -20.91 1.02 6.16
CA ALA A 353 -19.67 1.38 5.50
C ALA A 353 -18.50 1.54 6.51
N ALA A 354 -18.73 2.23 7.62
CA ALA A 354 -17.71 2.38 8.68
C ALA A 354 -17.32 1.03 9.28
N LYS A 355 -18.31 0.17 9.54
CA LYS A 355 -18.07 -1.19 10.03
C LYS A 355 -17.30 -2.03 9.02
N TYR A 356 -17.60 -1.95 7.73
CA TYR A 356 -16.83 -2.63 6.69
C TYR A 356 -15.36 -2.23 6.75
N ILE A 357 -15.07 -0.93 6.75
CA ILE A 357 -13.70 -0.39 6.79
C ILE A 357 -12.94 -0.92 8.03
N ALA A 358 -13.61 -0.97 9.19
CA ALA A 358 -13.00 -1.47 10.41
C ALA A 358 -12.77 -3.00 10.36
N ASP A 359 -13.75 -3.77 9.86
CA ASP A 359 -13.67 -5.24 9.77
C ASP A 359 -12.52 -5.72 8.87
N ILE A 360 -12.20 -4.97 7.80
CA ILE A 360 -11.09 -5.28 6.90
C ILE A 360 -9.79 -4.56 7.29
N HIS A 361 -9.74 -3.93 8.45
CA HIS A 361 -8.59 -3.16 8.95
C HIS A 361 -8.09 -2.09 7.96
N TYR A 362 -9.00 -1.42 7.28
CA TYR A 362 -8.65 -0.45 6.25
C TYR A 362 -8.23 0.90 6.83
N PHE A 363 -7.08 0.89 7.46
CA PHE A 363 -6.50 2.01 8.22
C PHE A 363 -6.37 3.31 7.39
N THR A 364 -6.20 3.18 6.08
CA THR A 364 -6.09 4.31 5.14
C THR A 364 -7.25 5.31 5.28
N PHE A 365 -8.45 4.84 5.64
CA PHE A 365 -9.65 5.66 5.77
C PHE A 365 -9.99 6.08 7.21
N VAL A 366 -9.08 5.97 8.15
CA VAL A 366 -9.32 6.39 9.54
C VAL A 366 -9.77 7.86 9.65
N LYS A 367 -9.24 8.74 8.80
CA LYS A 367 -9.63 10.17 8.77
C LYS A 367 -11.05 10.36 8.25
N ASP A 368 -11.46 9.58 7.24
CA ASP A 368 -12.80 9.64 6.65
C ASP A 368 -13.85 9.09 7.63
N VAL A 369 -13.55 8.00 8.34
CA VAL A 369 -14.41 7.45 9.40
C VAL A 369 -14.56 8.44 10.55
N ARG A 370 -13.49 9.16 10.93
CA ARG A 370 -13.55 10.24 11.94
C ARG A 370 -14.47 11.37 11.47
N ALA A 371 -14.32 11.83 10.24
CA ALA A 371 -15.18 12.88 9.69
C ALA A 371 -16.64 12.46 9.63
N ALA A 372 -16.92 11.20 9.25
CA ALA A 372 -18.27 10.64 9.30
C ALA A 372 -18.83 10.60 10.73
N TYR A 373 -18.02 10.18 11.71
CA TYR A 373 -18.41 10.20 13.13
C TYR A 373 -18.77 11.60 13.65
N GLU A 374 -17.96 12.59 13.30
CA GLU A 374 -18.18 13.97 13.73
C GLU A 374 -19.45 14.57 13.13
N ALA A 375 -19.74 14.21 11.87
CA ALA A 375 -20.93 14.70 11.15
C ALA A 375 -22.22 13.92 11.46
N GLU A 376 -22.13 12.74 12.07
CA GLU A 376 -23.29 11.86 12.29
C GLU A 376 -24.24 12.40 13.36
N THR A 377 -25.53 12.41 13.04
CA THR A 377 -26.62 12.88 13.92
C THR A 377 -27.54 11.77 14.41
N ASP A 378 -27.60 10.63 13.72
CA ASP A 378 -28.34 9.45 14.17
C ASP A 378 -27.57 8.75 15.29
N ALA A 379 -28.22 8.51 16.43
CA ALA A 379 -27.56 8.02 17.62
C ALA A 379 -27.01 6.59 17.50
N GLU A 380 -27.73 5.71 16.79
CA GLU A 380 -27.33 4.32 16.58
C GLU A 380 -26.18 4.24 15.58
N ALA A 381 -26.30 4.93 14.44
CA ALA A 381 -25.21 5.02 13.46
C ALA A 381 -23.95 5.63 14.06
N LYS A 382 -24.07 6.71 14.83
CA LYS A 382 -22.96 7.36 15.51
C LYS A 382 -22.23 6.42 16.46
N LYS A 383 -22.95 5.59 17.19
CA LYS A 383 -22.37 4.55 18.05
C LYS A 383 -21.53 3.56 17.24
N ILE A 384 -22.09 3.00 16.15
CA ILE A 384 -21.40 2.01 15.30
C ILE A 384 -20.16 2.64 14.63
N ILE A 385 -20.28 3.85 14.09
CA ILE A 385 -19.17 4.56 13.45
C ILE A 385 -18.06 4.86 14.49
N GLY A 386 -18.45 5.23 15.72
CA GLY A 386 -17.52 5.45 16.83
C GLY A 386 -16.76 4.17 17.22
N GLU A 387 -17.45 3.06 17.38
CA GLU A 387 -16.82 1.74 17.63
C GLU A 387 -15.84 1.37 16.52
N SER A 388 -16.23 1.56 15.25
CA SER A 388 -15.37 1.33 14.08
C SER A 388 -14.11 2.23 14.08
N LEU A 389 -14.28 3.50 14.48
CA LEU A 389 -13.16 4.44 14.58
C LEU A 389 -12.17 4.03 15.68
N GLU A 390 -12.66 3.59 16.84
CA GLU A 390 -11.80 3.13 17.94
C GLU A 390 -11.06 1.83 17.55
N GLN A 391 -11.70 0.90 16.84
CA GLN A 391 -11.04 -0.29 16.31
C GLN A 391 -9.89 0.10 15.36
N LEU A 392 -10.11 1.03 14.44
CA LEU A 392 -9.07 1.48 13.50
C LEU A 392 -7.93 2.22 14.22
N LYS A 393 -8.22 3.02 15.24
CA LYS A 393 -7.18 3.71 16.03
C LYS A 393 -6.31 2.72 16.80
N ALA A 394 -6.90 1.66 17.34
CA ALA A 394 -6.18 0.63 18.07
C ALA A 394 -5.13 -0.08 17.21
N LEU A 395 -5.27 -0.07 15.88
CA LEU A 395 -4.27 -0.62 14.96
C LEU A 395 -2.97 0.21 14.91
N LYS A 396 -3.01 1.48 15.31
CA LYS A 396 -1.85 2.40 15.25
C LYS A 396 -1.15 2.56 16.61
N ASN A 397 -1.84 2.28 17.69
CA ASN A 397 -1.33 2.45 19.05
C ASN A 397 -0.86 1.09 19.57
#